data_16dc3178965d2747c050ac1de54cbba5
#
_entry.id   16dc3178965d2747c050ac1de54cbba5
#
_cell.length_a   1.000
_cell.length_b   1.000
_cell.length_c   1.000
_cell.angle_alpha   90.00
_cell.angle_beta   90.00
_cell.angle_gamma   90.00
#
_symmetry.space_group_name_H-M   'P 1'
#
loop_
_entity.id
_entity.type
_entity.pdbx_description
1 polymer ?
#
loop_
_entity_poly.entity_id
_entity_poly.type
_entity_poly.pdbx_seq_one_letter_code
_entity_poly.pdbx_strand_id
1 'polypeptide(L)'
;RKIKLIISILNMVKNNEIITQKKFNTISIGLASPEVTLGNSKGEVLKPETINYRTHKPERDGLFCERIFGPVKDFECACGKYKRIRYKGIVCDRCGVEVTEKKVRRDRVGHINLVVPVAHIWYFKSLPNKIGYLLGLPSKKLDMIIYYERYVVIQPGEAKNTEGEPVNKMDFLTEEEYLSIMETLPADNQFLDDSDDRKFIAKMGAECLIELLSRIDLEELSYELRHKANTETSKQRKTEALKRLQVVESFKEGNERKENLPEWMVVKVIPVIPPELRPLVPLDGGRFATSDLNDLYRRVINRNNRLKRLMDLKAPD
;
A
#
# COMPACT_ATOMS: atom_id res chain seq x y z
N ARG A 1 13.58 7.03 -7.48
CA ARG A 1 14.64 7.94 -6.97
C ARG A 1 14.14 8.99 -5.95
N LYS A 2 12.85 9.35 -5.88
CA LYS A 2 12.33 10.40 -4.97
C LYS A 2 11.79 9.92 -3.61
N ILE A 3 11.40 8.67 -3.44
CA ILE A 3 10.66 8.19 -2.25
C ILE A 3 11.57 7.90 -1.05
N LYS A 4 12.74 7.29 -1.23
CA LYS A 4 13.70 7.12 -0.11
C LYS A 4 14.40 8.41 0.28
N LEU A 5 14.51 9.36 -0.65
CA LEU A 5 14.98 10.72 -0.33
C LEU A 5 14.05 11.39 0.69
N ILE A 6 12.75 11.22 0.55
CA ILE A 6 11.75 11.74 1.49
C ILE A 6 11.84 11.02 2.85
N ILE A 7 12.02 9.70 2.87
CA ILE A 7 12.12 8.89 4.10
C ILE A 7 13.45 9.15 4.83
N SER A 8 14.55 9.28 4.11
CA SER A 8 15.87 9.63 4.70
C SER A 8 15.90 11.06 5.23
N ILE A 9 15.28 12.00 4.54
CA ILE A 9 15.12 13.39 5.00
C ILE A 9 14.22 13.46 6.25
N LEU A 10 13.16 12.64 6.33
CA LEU A 10 12.27 12.56 7.50
C LEU A 10 12.97 11.96 8.74
N ASN A 11 13.86 11.00 8.56
CA ASN A 11 14.65 10.45 9.67
C ASN A 11 15.74 11.41 10.18
N MET A 12 16.21 12.36 9.34
CA MET A 12 17.14 13.41 9.75
C MET A 12 16.50 14.50 10.64
N VAL A 13 15.18 14.67 10.57
CA VAL A 13 14.45 15.69 11.34
C VAL A 13 14.15 15.25 12.79
N LYS A 14 14.29 13.96 13.12
CA LYS A 14 14.04 13.46 14.49
C LYS A 14 15.13 13.81 15.52
N ASN A 15 16.32 14.18 15.09
CA ASN A 15 17.41 14.59 15.99
C ASN A 15 17.64 16.09 15.83
N ASN A 16 17.32 16.87 16.87
CA ASN A 16 17.60 18.31 16.99
C ASN A 16 19.11 18.65 17.03
N GLU A 17 19.95 17.86 16.38
CA GLU A 17 21.35 18.17 16.19
C GLU A 17 21.51 19.04 14.96
N ILE A 18 22.26 20.09 15.08
CA ILE A 18 22.77 20.98 14.03
C ILE A 18 22.99 20.15 12.78
N ILE A 19 22.27 20.48 11.70
CA ILE A 19 22.38 19.81 10.39
C ILE A 19 23.79 20.10 9.85
N THR A 20 24.78 19.38 10.33
CA THR A 20 26.00 19.17 9.58
C THR A 20 25.60 18.37 8.36
N GLN A 21 25.75 18.95 7.17
CA GLN A 21 25.52 18.27 5.90
C GLN A 21 26.34 16.97 5.90
N LYS A 22 25.72 15.86 6.30
CA LYS A 22 26.36 14.55 6.20
C LYS A 22 26.54 14.28 4.71
N LYS A 23 27.78 14.36 4.25
CA LYS A 23 28.13 13.93 2.89
C LYS A 23 27.77 12.45 2.76
N PHE A 24 26.95 12.11 1.79
CA PHE A 24 26.62 10.72 1.46
C PHE A 24 27.10 10.41 0.05
N ASN A 25 27.61 9.20 -0.17
CA ASN A 25 28.15 8.77 -1.45
C ASN A 25 27.10 8.02 -2.28
N THR A 26 26.09 7.44 -1.64
CA THR A 26 25.10 6.61 -2.31
C THR A 26 23.70 6.89 -1.77
N ILE A 27 22.70 6.74 -2.65
CA ILE A 27 21.29 6.81 -2.31
C ILE A 27 20.67 5.50 -2.80
N SER A 28 20.00 4.77 -1.90
CA SER A 28 19.23 3.58 -2.26
C SER A 28 17.74 3.86 -2.22
N ILE A 29 17.00 3.18 -3.10
CA ILE A 29 15.54 3.27 -3.16
C ILE A 29 15.00 1.87 -2.92
N GLY A 30 14.08 1.75 -1.96
CA GLY A 30 13.40 0.50 -1.66
C GLY A 30 11.89 0.67 -1.58
N LEU A 31 11.19 -0.44 -1.49
CA LEU A 31 9.77 -0.47 -1.19
C LEU A 31 9.55 -0.05 0.27
N ALA A 32 8.51 0.76 0.51
CA ALA A 32 8.12 1.10 1.87
C ALA A 32 7.17 0.04 2.41
N SER A 33 7.54 -0.56 3.55
CA SER A 33 6.61 -1.45 4.25
C SER A 33 5.45 -0.66 4.87
N PRO A 34 4.30 -1.30 5.14
CA PRO A 34 3.20 -0.69 5.87
C PRO A 34 3.65 -0.14 7.23
N GLU A 35 4.52 -0.88 7.96
CA GLU A 35 5.04 -0.49 9.28
C GLU A 35 5.90 0.79 9.20
N VAL A 36 6.75 0.90 8.18
CA VAL A 36 7.56 2.11 7.94
C VAL A 36 6.66 3.31 7.63
N THR A 37 5.61 3.12 6.86
CA THR A 37 4.64 4.17 6.54
C THR A 37 3.89 4.62 7.79
N LEU A 38 3.40 3.69 8.61
CA LEU A 38 2.72 3.97 9.88
C LEU A 38 3.66 4.63 10.89
N GLY A 39 4.89 4.13 11.03
CA GLY A 39 5.89 4.68 11.96
C GLY A 39 6.30 6.13 11.64
N ASN A 40 6.26 6.52 10.37
CA ASN A 40 6.55 7.89 9.95
C ASN A 40 5.32 8.81 10.00
N SER A 41 4.11 8.25 10.06
CA SER A 41 2.87 9.01 10.07
C SER A 41 2.55 9.61 11.43
N LYS A 42 1.95 10.79 11.42
CA LYS A 42 1.46 11.47 12.63
C LYS A 42 -0.04 11.24 12.89
N GLY A 43 -0.73 10.55 11.98
CA GLY A 43 -2.13 10.19 12.16
C GLY A 43 -2.83 9.82 10.86
N GLU A 44 -4.00 9.22 11.01
CA GLU A 44 -4.84 8.78 9.90
C GLU A 44 -5.74 9.90 9.39
N VAL A 45 -5.82 10.03 8.07
CA VAL A 45 -6.73 10.95 7.38
C VAL A 45 -8.01 10.18 7.04
N LEU A 46 -9.10 10.50 7.73
CA LEU A 46 -10.39 9.82 7.60
C LEU A 46 -11.36 10.54 6.66
N LYS A 47 -11.22 11.86 6.57
CA LYS A 47 -12.16 12.70 5.83
C LYS A 47 -11.56 13.29 4.56
N PRO A 48 -12.34 13.34 3.46
CA PRO A 48 -11.89 13.91 2.20
C PRO A 48 -11.84 15.44 2.20
N GLU A 49 -12.49 16.09 3.19
CA GLU A 49 -12.59 17.55 3.30
C GLU A 49 -11.23 18.19 3.56
N THR A 50 -11.01 19.36 2.96
CA THR A 50 -9.80 20.15 3.09
C THR A 50 -9.94 21.22 4.14
N ILE A 51 -10.87 22.15 3.93
CA ILE A 51 -11.16 23.28 4.80
C ILE A 51 -12.67 23.46 4.99
N ASN A 52 -13.06 24.06 6.08
CA ASN A 52 -14.41 24.50 6.28
C ASN A 52 -14.65 25.81 5.52
N TYR A 53 -15.60 25.84 4.58
CA TYR A 53 -15.88 27.00 3.74
C TYR A 53 -16.28 28.25 4.48
N ARG A 54 -16.93 28.11 5.66
CA ARG A 54 -17.39 29.23 6.47
C ARG A 54 -16.28 29.86 7.29
N THR A 55 -15.42 29.02 7.87
CA THR A 55 -14.38 29.48 8.82
C THR A 55 -12.99 29.56 8.17
N HIS A 56 -12.82 29.00 6.98
CA HIS A 56 -11.55 28.81 6.27
C HIS A 56 -10.47 28.08 7.09
N LYS A 57 -10.89 27.37 8.14
CA LYS A 57 -9.98 26.55 8.96
C LYS A 57 -9.89 25.12 8.41
N PRO A 58 -8.75 24.46 8.59
CA PRO A 58 -8.61 23.04 8.24
C PRO A 58 -9.66 22.18 8.95
N GLU A 59 -10.29 21.28 8.21
CA GLU A 59 -11.26 20.34 8.78
C GLU A 59 -10.54 19.28 9.64
N ARG A 60 -11.18 18.90 10.74
CA ARG A 60 -10.63 17.89 11.64
C ARG A 60 -10.64 16.51 10.97
N ASP A 61 -9.53 15.79 11.09
CA ASP A 61 -9.28 14.48 10.48
C ASP A 61 -9.33 14.48 8.93
N GLY A 62 -9.29 15.67 8.33
CA GLY A 62 -9.23 15.91 6.89
C GLY A 62 -7.81 16.04 6.36
N LEU A 63 -7.71 16.31 5.05
CA LEU A 63 -6.44 16.41 4.32
C LEU A 63 -5.49 17.52 4.79
N PHE A 64 -5.98 18.53 5.53
CA PHE A 64 -5.21 19.64 6.09
C PHE A 64 -5.25 19.71 7.61
N CYS A 65 -5.72 18.66 8.28
CA CYS A 65 -5.93 18.60 9.73
C CYS A 65 -4.72 19.08 10.52
N GLU A 66 -4.95 20.02 11.45
CA GLU A 66 -3.89 20.57 12.30
C GLU A 66 -3.39 19.56 13.33
N ARG A 67 -4.23 18.60 13.74
CA ARG A 67 -3.85 17.54 14.69
C ARG A 67 -2.79 16.60 14.08
N ILE A 68 -2.93 16.28 12.79
CA ILE A 68 -2.04 15.36 12.07
C ILE A 68 -0.79 16.09 11.58
N PHE A 69 -0.99 17.22 10.90
CA PHE A 69 0.08 17.90 10.17
C PHE A 69 0.70 19.08 10.91
N GLY A 70 0.11 19.49 12.03
CA GLY A 70 0.58 20.64 12.82
C GLY A 70 -0.25 21.91 12.62
N PRO A 71 0.02 22.94 13.44
CA PRO A 71 -0.77 24.17 13.46
C PRO A 71 -0.55 25.02 12.21
N VAL A 72 -1.56 25.83 11.86
CA VAL A 72 -1.49 26.79 10.74
C VAL A 72 -0.72 28.06 11.14
N LYS A 73 -0.77 28.43 12.42
CA LYS A 73 -0.05 29.59 12.99
C LYS A 73 1.01 29.13 13.97
N ASP A 74 2.14 29.86 14.01
CA ASP A 74 3.21 29.55 14.93
C ASP A 74 2.75 29.62 16.38
N PHE A 75 3.03 28.57 17.16
CA PHE A 75 2.74 28.46 18.58
C PHE A 75 1.30 28.74 18.98
N GLU A 76 0.33 28.41 18.10
CA GLU A 76 -1.09 28.56 18.39
C GLU A 76 -1.84 27.25 18.07
N CYS A 77 -2.64 26.74 18.99
CA CYS A 77 -3.49 25.57 18.71
C CYS A 77 -4.78 25.97 17.96
N ALA A 78 -5.44 25.02 17.28
CA ALA A 78 -6.63 25.28 16.45
C ALA A 78 -7.78 25.95 17.19
N CYS A 79 -8.00 25.63 18.47
CA CYS A 79 -9.06 26.22 19.30
C CYS A 79 -8.67 27.56 19.95
N GLY A 80 -7.40 27.96 19.87
CA GLY A 80 -6.91 29.21 20.46
C GLY A 80 -6.71 29.21 21.97
N LYS A 81 -6.86 28.06 22.64
CA LYS A 81 -6.63 27.93 24.08
C LYS A 81 -5.20 28.23 24.47
N TYR A 82 -4.26 27.64 23.75
CA TYR A 82 -2.81 27.85 23.91
C TYR A 82 -2.29 28.72 22.78
N LYS A 83 -1.67 29.83 23.17
CA LYS A 83 -1.01 30.79 22.26
C LYS A 83 0.33 31.20 22.84
N ARG A 84 1.29 31.47 21.99
CA ARG A 84 2.65 31.93 22.29
C ARG A 84 3.63 30.78 22.59
N ILE A 85 4.90 31.08 22.41
CA ILE A 85 6.05 30.18 22.50
C ILE A 85 6.19 29.46 23.85
N ARG A 86 5.71 30.06 24.94
CA ARG A 86 5.77 29.48 26.30
C ARG A 86 5.07 28.10 26.39
N TYR A 87 4.17 27.81 25.50
CA TYR A 87 3.43 26.56 25.46
C TYR A 87 3.97 25.58 24.42
N LYS A 88 5.18 25.82 23.87
CA LYS A 88 5.81 24.96 22.88
C LYS A 88 5.87 23.51 23.36
N GLY A 89 5.48 22.57 22.47
CA GLY A 89 5.50 21.13 22.75
C GLY A 89 4.27 20.58 23.51
N ILE A 90 3.37 21.45 23.98
CA ILE A 90 2.14 21.01 24.65
C ILE A 90 1.12 20.57 23.59
N VAL A 91 0.52 19.42 23.79
CA VAL A 91 -0.65 18.96 23.01
C VAL A 91 -1.91 19.49 23.69
N CYS A 92 -2.71 20.24 22.96
CA CYS A 92 -3.93 20.83 23.49
C CYS A 92 -4.96 19.72 23.81
N ASP A 93 -5.40 19.69 25.08
CA ASP A 93 -6.42 18.76 25.57
C ASP A 93 -7.78 18.90 24.87
N ARG A 94 -8.13 20.13 24.40
CA ARG A 94 -9.40 20.41 23.74
C ARG A 94 -9.42 20.04 22.25
N CYS A 95 -8.38 20.40 21.49
CA CYS A 95 -8.34 20.21 20.03
C CYS A 95 -7.33 19.17 19.56
N GLY A 96 -6.45 18.67 20.45
CA GLY A 96 -5.43 17.66 20.12
C GLY A 96 -4.27 18.19 19.27
N VAL A 97 -4.17 19.48 19.03
CA VAL A 97 -3.12 20.09 18.22
C VAL A 97 -1.91 20.38 19.10
N GLU A 98 -0.74 19.96 18.65
CA GLU A 98 0.54 20.27 19.30
C GLU A 98 0.93 21.72 19.01
N VAL A 99 1.30 22.46 20.06
CA VAL A 99 1.74 23.85 19.97
C VAL A 99 3.19 23.89 19.52
N THR A 100 3.41 24.10 18.22
CA THR A 100 4.74 24.12 17.60
C THR A 100 4.78 25.14 16.45
N GLU A 101 5.90 25.20 15.76
CA GLU A 101 6.06 26.06 14.60
C GLU A 101 5.21 25.55 13.41
N LYS A 102 4.66 26.45 12.63
CA LYS A 102 3.95 26.15 11.38
C LYS A 102 4.80 25.33 10.39
N LYS A 103 6.11 25.51 10.41
CA LYS A 103 7.07 24.83 9.51
C LYS A 103 6.93 23.31 9.50
N VAL A 104 6.47 22.70 10.60
CA VAL A 104 6.25 21.25 10.68
C VAL A 104 5.21 20.73 9.68
N ARG A 105 4.34 21.60 9.15
CA ARG A 105 3.36 21.26 8.10
C ARG A 105 4.01 20.93 6.75
N ARG A 106 5.29 21.23 6.60
CA ARG A 106 6.10 20.85 5.45
C ARG A 106 6.69 19.45 5.58
N ASP A 107 6.84 18.96 6.79
CA ASP A 107 7.59 17.74 7.10
C ASP A 107 6.71 16.58 7.56
N ARG A 108 5.58 16.88 8.24
CA ARG A 108 4.71 15.85 8.82
C ARG A 108 3.92 15.12 7.75
N VAL A 109 3.98 13.79 7.79
CA VAL A 109 3.26 12.86 6.93
C VAL A 109 2.07 12.29 7.69
N GLY A 110 0.94 12.13 7.01
CA GLY A 110 -0.19 11.33 7.47
C GLY A 110 -0.28 10.01 6.71
N HIS A 111 -1.33 9.24 6.97
CA HIS A 111 -1.63 8.03 6.22
C HIS A 111 -3.13 7.83 6.00
N ILE A 112 -3.45 6.97 5.06
CA ILE A 112 -4.80 6.45 4.80
C ILE A 112 -4.70 4.94 4.87
N ASN A 113 -5.46 4.30 5.77
CA ASN A 113 -5.61 2.85 5.78
C ASN A 113 -6.62 2.45 4.73
N LEU A 114 -6.21 1.56 3.83
CA LEU A 114 -7.12 0.99 2.84
C LEU A 114 -7.89 -0.17 3.47
N VAL A 115 -9.18 -0.22 3.22
CA VAL A 115 -10.06 -1.32 3.67
C VAL A 115 -9.70 -2.60 2.94
N VAL A 116 -9.37 -2.49 1.65
CA VAL A 116 -8.91 -3.59 0.80
C VAL A 116 -7.55 -3.21 0.22
N PRO A 117 -6.55 -4.10 0.26
CA PRO A 117 -5.24 -3.83 -0.34
C PRO A 117 -5.36 -3.62 -1.85
N VAL A 118 -4.44 -2.85 -2.43
CA VAL A 118 -4.44 -2.50 -3.86
C VAL A 118 -3.07 -2.76 -4.47
N ALA A 119 -3.01 -3.47 -5.59
CA ALA A 119 -1.77 -3.67 -6.34
C ALA A 119 -1.25 -2.34 -6.89
N HIS A 120 0.04 -2.06 -6.65
CA HIS A 120 0.65 -0.80 -7.11
C HIS A 120 0.85 -0.82 -8.61
N ILE A 121 0.35 0.20 -9.30
CA ILE A 121 0.35 0.31 -10.76
C ILE A 121 1.76 0.19 -11.39
N TRP A 122 2.81 0.65 -10.70
CA TRP A 122 4.18 0.56 -11.19
C TRP A 122 4.72 -0.87 -11.29
N TYR A 123 4.17 -1.81 -10.52
CA TYR A 123 4.62 -3.20 -10.50
C TYR A 123 3.71 -4.14 -11.28
N PHE A 124 2.57 -3.64 -11.68
CA PHE A 124 1.52 -4.36 -12.37
C PHE A 124 1.36 -3.93 -13.85
N LYS A 125 1.32 -2.62 -14.17
CA LYS A 125 1.13 -2.12 -15.56
C LYS A 125 2.43 -1.76 -16.29
N SER A 126 3.54 -1.54 -15.58
CA SER A 126 4.81 -1.22 -16.23
C SER A 126 5.40 -2.45 -16.94
N LEU A 127 6.17 -2.21 -17.97
CA LEU A 127 6.97 -3.25 -18.63
C LEU A 127 8.45 -3.12 -18.20
N PRO A 128 9.07 -4.19 -17.67
CA PRO A 128 8.50 -5.51 -17.38
C PRO A 128 7.55 -5.53 -16.18
N ASN A 129 6.47 -6.33 -16.26
CA ASN A 129 5.53 -6.53 -15.17
C ASN A 129 6.19 -7.36 -14.05
N LYS A 130 6.55 -6.71 -12.95
CA LYS A 130 7.33 -7.36 -11.87
C LYS A 130 6.53 -8.40 -11.11
N ILE A 131 5.26 -8.12 -10.80
CA ILE A 131 4.37 -9.09 -10.13
C ILE A 131 4.18 -10.31 -11.02
N GLY A 132 3.88 -10.10 -12.31
CA GLY A 132 3.71 -11.19 -13.27
C GLY A 132 4.99 -12.02 -13.44
N TYR A 133 6.17 -11.40 -13.41
CA TYR A 133 7.45 -12.13 -13.52
C TYR A 133 7.76 -12.97 -12.28
N LEU A 134 7.45 -12.49 -11.07
CA LEU A 134 7.60 -13.29 -9.86
C LEU A 134 6.65 -14.48 -9.86
N LEU A 135 5.36 -14.24 -10.12
CA LEU A 135 4.34 -15.28 -10.10
C LEU A 135 4.35 -16.18 -11.36
N GLY A 136 5.06 -15.81 -12.41
CA GLY A 136 5.03 -16.54 -13.69
C GLY A 136 3.71 -16.38 -14.46
N LEU A 137 2.97 -15.32 -14.18
CA LEU A 137 1.66 -15.06 -14.76
C LEU A 137 1.74 -14.07 -15.93
N PRO A 138 1.07 -14.36 -17.07
CA PRO A 138 0.89 -13.38 -18.12
C PRO A 138 -0.01 -12.23 -17.65
N SER A 139 0.17 -11.05 -18.24
CA SER A 139 -0.56 -9.83 -17.83
C SER A 139 -2.09 -10.00 -17.84
N LYS A 140 -2.64 -10.75 -18.81
CA LYS A 140 -4.07 -11.02 -18.89
C LYS A 140 -4.61 -11.78 -17.66
N LYS A 141 -3.89 -12.82 -17.20
CA LYS A 141 -4.26 -13.55 -15.99
C LYS A 141 -4.14 -12.70 -14.75
N LEU A 142 -3.11 -11.84 -14.69
CA LEU A 142 -2.95 -10.91 -13.58
C LEU A 142 -4.07 -9.86 -13.53
N ASP A 143 -4.53 -9.38 -14.70
CA ASP A 143 -5.70 -8.50 -14.81
C ASP A 143 -6.95 -9.15 -14.21
N MET A 144 -7.22 -10.42 -14.52
CA MET A 144 -8.38 -11.16 -13.99
C MET A 144 -8.36 -11.23 -12.45
N ILE A 145 -7.18 -11.36 -11.84
CA ILE A 145 -7.05 -11.34 -10.38
C ILE A 145 -7.36 -9.95 -9.84
N ILE A 146 -6.69 -8.91 -10.37
CA ILE A 146 -6.73 -7.55 -9.81
C ILE A 146 -8.12 -6.91 -9.97
N TYR A 147 -8.83 -7.23 -11.05
CA TYR A 147 -10.16 -6.69 -11.32
C TYR A 147 -11.31 -7.57 -10.81
N TYR A 148 -11.02 -8.55 -9.95
CA TYR A 148 -12.03 -9.41 -9.32
C TYR A 148 -12.88 -10.21 -10.32
N GLU A 149 -12.30 -10.63 -11.45
CA GLU A 149 -13.01 -11.44 -12.46
C GLU A 149 -13.00 -12.93 -12.12
N ARG A 150 -11.96 -13.42 -11.41
CA ARG A 150 -11.73 -14.84 -11.12
C ARG A 150 -11.11 -15.04 -9.75
N TYR A 151 -11.51 -16.14 -9.10
CA TYR A 151 -10.80 -16.69 -7.95
C TYR A 151 -9.53 -17.39 -8.41
N VAL A 152 -8.50 -17.34 -7.60
CA VAL A 152 -7.26 -18.08 -7.82
C VAL A 152 -7.01 -19.00 -6.65
N VAL A 153 -6.73 -20.26 -6.96
CA VAL A 153 -6.40 -21.27 -5.97
C VAL A 153 -4.98 -21.07 -5.48
N ILE A 154 -4.86 -20.73 -4.22
CA ILE A 154 -3.57 -20.57 -3.52
C ILE A 154 -3.12 -21.91 -2.97
N GLN A 155 -4.07 -22.65 -2.38
CA GLN A 155 -3.87 -23.95 -1.79
C GLN A 155 -5.03 -24.85 -2.17
N PRO A 156 -4.81 -25.94 -2.90
CA PRO A 156 -5.89 -26.80 -3.40
C PRO A 156 -6.53 -27.65 -2.31
N GLY A 157 -5.77 -28.04 -1.29
CA GLY A 157 -6.26 -28.92 -0.23
C GLY A 157 -6.87 -30.22 -0.78
N GLU A 158 -8.03 -30.59 -0.26
CA GLU A 158 -8.82 -31.75 -0.69
C GLU A 158 -9.91 -31.38 -1.72
N ALA A 159 -9.87 -30.17 -2.28
CA ALA A 159 -10.88 -29.66 -3.19
C ALA A 159 -10.88 -30.41 -4.53
N LYS A 160 -12.09 -30.67 -5.04
CA LYS A 160 -12.31 -31.26 -6.36
C LYS A 160 -13.18 -30.32 -7.20
N ASN A 161 -12.94 -30.29 -8.49
CA ASN A 161 -13.80 -29.56 -9.42
C ASN A 161 -15.14 -30.27 -9.61
N THR A 162 -16.05 -29.65 -10.36
CA THR A 162 -17.37 -30.22 -10.68
C THR A 162 -17.34 -31.58 -11.42
N GLU A 163 -16.19 -31.90 -12.03
CA GLU A 163 -15.95 -33.16 -12.75
C GLU A 163 -15.31 -34.22 -11.83
N GLY A 164 -15.06 -33.91 -10.57
CA GLY A 164 -14.42 -34.79 -9.58
C GLY A 164 -12.92 -34.88 -9.66
N GLU A 165 -12.27 -34.06 -10.51
CA GLU A 165 -10.80 -33.99 -10.60
C GLU A 165 -10.23 -33.08 -9.51
N PRO A 166 -9.01 -33.35 -9.01
CA PRO A 166 -8.38 -32.47 -8.03
C PRO A 166 -8.06 -31.11 -8.64
N VAL A 167 -8.35 -30.06 -7.90
CA VAL A 167 -7.99 -28.69 -8.26
C VAL A 167 -6.49 -28.47 -8.08
N ASN A 168 -5.87 -27.71 -8.97
CA ASN A 168 -4.44 -27.44 -8.89
C ASN A 168 -4.16 -26.03 -8.34
N LYS A 169 -2.97 -25.86 -7.77
CA LYS A 169 -2.47 -24.53 -7.40
C LYS A 169 -2.38 -23.64 -8.63
N MET A 170 -2.80 -22.38 -8.50
CA MET A 170 -2.85 -21.39 -9.58
C MET A 170 -3.94 -21.65 -10.64
N ASP A 171 -4.95 -22.49 -10.36
CA ASP A 171 -6.13 -22.58 -11.19
C ASP A 171 -7.01 -21.34 -10.99
N PHE A 172 -7.66 -20.93 -12.08
CA PHE A 172 -8.57 -19.78 -12.13
C PHE A 172 -10.01 -20.27 -12.17
N LEU A 173 -10.75 -20.00 -11.10
CA LEU A 173 -12.12 -20.44 -10.94
C LEU A 173 -13.09 -19.29 -11.20
N THR A 174 -14.23 -19.62 -11.80
CA THR A 174 -15.40 -18.72 -11.80
C THR A 174 -16.02 -18.69 -10.40
N GLU A 175 -16.90 -17.73 -10.17
CA GLU A 175 -17.68 -17.67 -8.92
C GLU A 175 -18.54 -18.93 -8.73
N GLU A 176 -19.18 -19.42 -9.80
CA GLU A 176 -20.00 -20.64 -9.79
C GLU A 176 -19.17 -21.88 -9.44
N GLU A 177 -17.99 -22.04 -10.03
CA GLU A 177 -17.05 -23.12 -9.72
C GLU A 177 -16.56 -23.06 -8.28
N TYR A 178 -16.23 -21.86 -7.79
CA TYR A 178 -15.81 -21.65 -6.41
C TYR A 178 -16.90 -22.03 -5.41
N LEU A 179 -18.13 -21.57 -5.63
CA LEU A 179 -19.27 -21.90 -4.77
C LEU A 179 -19.56 -23.42 -4.79
N SER A 180 -19.55 -24.05 -5.95
CA SER A 180 -19.72 -25.50 -6.09
C SER A 180 -18.66 -26.28 -5.30
N ILE A 181 -17.39 -25.85 -5.35
CA ILE A 181 -16.31 -26.46 -4.56
C ILE A 181 -16.57 -26.26 -3.06
N MET A 182 -16.97 -25.07 -2.65
CA MET A 182 -17.26 -24.78 -1.24
C MET A 182 -18.42 -25.61 -0.67
N GLU A 183 -19.43 -25.94 -1.50
CA GLU A 183 -20.54 -26.81 -1.12
C GLU A 183 -20.14 -28.29 -0.97
N THR A 184 -19.15 -28.74 -1.76
CA THR A 184 -18.68 -30.14 -1.74
C THR A 184 -17.64 -30.41 -0.67
N LEU A 185 -16.99 -29.37 -0.12
CA LEU A 185 -15.97 -29.51 0.90
C LEU A 185 -16.59 -29.88 2.27
N PRO A 186 -15.88 -30.67 3.09
CA PRO A 186 -16.29 -30.92 4.46
C PRO A 186 -16.42 -29.62 5.25
N ALA A 187 -17.45 -29.51 6.10
CA ALA A 187 -17.70 -28.30 6.90
C ALA A 187 -16.49 -27.92 7.80
N ASP A 188 -15.71 -28.90 8.22
CA ASP A 188 -14.53 -28.70 9.04
C ASP A 188 -13.37 -28.04 8.30
N ASN A 189 -13.37 -28.08 6.96
CA ASN A 189 -12.29 -27.50 6.14
C ASN A 189 -12.11 -25.99 6.37
N GLN A 190 -13.20 -25.26 6.61
CA GLN A 190 -13.17 -23.82 6.88
C GLN A 190 -12.47 -23.47 8.22
N PHE A 191 -12.49 -24.40 9.18
CA PHE A 191 -11.91 -24.19 10.52
C PHE A 191 -10.47 -24.68 10.63
N LEU A 192 -9.93 -25.30 9.58
CA LEU A 192 -8.51 -25.69 9.56
C LEU A 192 -7.61 -24.44 9.60
N ASP A 193 -6.44 -24.58 10.15
CA ASP A 193 -5.41 -23.54 10.12
C ASP A 193 -4.94 -23.30 8.66
N ASP A 194 -4.57 -22.08 8.32
CA ASP A 194 -4.05 -21.72 6.98
C ASP A 194 -2.71 -22.41 6.64
N SER A 195 -2.06 -22.99 7.65
CA SER A 195 -0.86 -23.82 7.50
C SER A 195 -1.16 -25.30 7.24
N ASP A 196 -2.41 -25.76 7.37
CA ASP A 196 -2.79 -27.16 7.10
C ASP A 196 -2.95 -27.39 5.59
N ASP A 197 -2.17 -28.30 5.04
CA ASP A 197 -2.16 -28.60 3.60
C ASP A 197 -3.50 -29.11 3.06
N ARG A 198 -4.41 -29.59 3.93
CA ARG A 198 -5.75 -30.05 3.57
C ARG A 198 -6.73 -28.90 3.34
N LYS A 199 -6.43 -27.71 3.86
CA LYS A 199 -7.31 -26.55 3.73
C LYS A 199 -7.35 -26.06 2.28
N PHE A 200 -8.56 -25.84 1.76
CA PHE A 200 -8.76 -25.17 0.50
C PHE A 200 -8.72 -23.66 0.69
N ILE A 201 -7.85 -22.97 -0.05
CA ILE A 201 -7.74 -21.52 -0.03
C ILE A 201 -7.75 -21.00 -1.46
N ALA A 202 -8.79 -20.25 -1.78
CA ALA A 202 -8.88 -19.49 -3.03
C ALA A 202 -9.35 -18.07 -2.73
N LYS A 203 -8.69 -17.08 -3.34
CA LYS A 203 -8.96 -15.65 -3.11
C LYS A 203 -9.00 -14.89 -4.42
N MET A 204 -9.61 -13.71 -4.40
CA MET A 204 -9.59 -12.72 -5.48
C MET A 204 -8.80 -11.47 -5.07
N GLY A 205 -8.52 -10.63 -6.05
CA GLY A 205 -7.99 -9.29 -5.84
C GLY A 205 -6.56 -9.24 -5.31
N ALA A 206 -6.23 -8.13 -4.71
CA ALA A 206 -4.88 -7.89 -4.21
C ALA A 206 -4.54 -8.71 -2.95
N GLU A 207 -5.53 -9.19 -2.20
CA GLU A 207 -5.30 -10.11 -1.07
C GLU A 207 -4.71 -11.44 -1.55
N CYS A 208 -5.25 -11.97 -2.66
CA CYS A 208 -4.66 -13.13 -3.33
C CYS A 208 -3.20 -12.89 -3.70
N LEU A 209 -2.89 -11.71 -4.26
CA LEU A 209 -1.51 -11.37 -4.64
C LEU A 209 -0.56 -11.29 -3.45
N ILE A 210 -1.00 -10.73 -2.31
CA ILE A 210 -0.19 -10.68 -1.10
C ILE A 210 0.19 -12.10 -0.68
N GLU A 211 -0.79 -12.99 -0.62
CA GLU A 211 -0.57 -14.35 -0.16
C GLU A 211 0.27 -15.17 -1.13
N LEU A 212 0.03 -15.03 -2.43
CA LEU A 212 0.88 -15.67 -3.43
C LEU A 212 2.33 -15.16 -3.37
N LEU A 213 2.53 -13.84 -3.20
CA LEU A 213 3.86 -13.24 -3.15
C LEU A 213 4.60 -13.59 -1.85
N SER A 214 3.89 -13.73 -0.72
CA SER A 214 4.50 -14.13 0.56
C SER A 214 4.94 -15.60 0.60
N ARG A 215 4.29 -16.46 -0.20
CA ARG A 215 4.59 -17.89 -0.27
C ARG A 215 5.64 -18.25 -1.35
N ILE A 216 6.23 -17.26 -2.03
CA ILE A 216 7.28 -17.51 -3.03
C ILE A 216 8.60 -17.78 -2.33
N ASP A 217 9.21 -18.94 -2.63
CA ASP A 217 10.62 -19.17 -2.37
C ASP A 217 11.47 -18.57 -3.50
N LEU A 218 12.14 -17.45 -3.20
CA LEU A 218 12.97 -16.74 -4.17
C LEU A 218 14.26 -17.51 -4.51
N GLU A 219 14.75 -18.37 -3.60
CA GLU A 219 15.96 -19.16 -3.84
C GLU A 219 15.67 -20.29 -4.82
N GLU A 220 14.62 -21.06 -4.54
CA GLU A 220 14.18 -22.14 -5.42
C GLU A 220 13.82 -21.60 -6.82
N LEU A 221 13.05 -20.53 -6.88
CA LEU A 221 12.67 -19.89 -8.13
C LEU A 221 13.89 -19.39 -8.94
N SER A 222 14.90 -18.84 -8.26
CA SER A 222 16.15 -18.43 -8.89
C SER A 222 16.88 -19.62 -9.49
N TYR A 223 16.99 -20.72 -8.75
CA TYR A 223 17.63 -21.94 -9.20
C TYR A 223 16.92 -22.54 -10.43
N GLU A 224 15.60 -22.67 -10.37
CA GLU A 224 14.78 -23.17 -11.49
C GLU A 224 14.97 -22.32 -12.77
N LEU A 225 14.94 -20.99 -12.63
CA LEU A 225 15.09 -20.08 -13.77
C LEU A 225 16.49 -20.12 -14.37
N ARG A 226 17.54 -20.30 -13.55
CA ARG A 226 18.91 -20.51 -14.02
C ARG A 226 19.02 -21.82 -14.80
N HIS A 227 18.46 -22.89 -14.27
CA HIS A 227 18.44 -24.18 -14.96
C HIS A 227 17.68 -24.06 -16.30
N LYS A 228 16.49 -23.45 -16.29
CA LYS A 228 15.69 -23.23 -17.50
C LYS A 228 16.43 -22.39 -18.54
N ALA A 229 17.12 -21.32 -18.12
CA ALA A 229 17.89 -20.47 -19.02
C ALA A 229 19.08 -21.22 -19.68
N ASN A 230 19.63 -22.26 -19.02
CA ASN A 230 20.72 -23.07 -19.53
C ASN A 230 20.25 -24.20 -20.48
N THR A 231 19.08 -24.80 -20.16
CA THR A 231 18.55 -25.96 -20.90
C THR A 231 17.68 -25.56 -22.08
N GLU A 232 17.09 -24.34 -22.07
CA GLU A 232 16.17 -23.93 -23.14
C GLU A 232 16.89 -23.71 -24.49
N THR A 233 16.36 -24.34 -25.51
CA THR A 233 16.91 -24.26 -26.88
C THR A 233 16.37 -23.07 -27.67
N SER A 234 15.14 -22.60 -27.34
CA SER A 234 14.50 -21.45 -27.97
C SER A 234 15.13 -20.16 -27.49
N LYS A 235 15.70 -19.36 -28.38
CA LYS A 235 16.28 -18.04 -28.07
C LYS A 235 15.29 -17.09 -27.39
N GLN A 236 14.03 -17.13 -27.82
CA GLN A 236 12.98 -16.27 -27.24
C GLN A 236 12.67 -16.64 -25.77
N ARG A 237 12.43 -17.95 -25.52
CA ARG A 237 12.15 -18.46 -24.16
C ARG A 237 13.35 -18.28 -23.24
N LYS A 238 14.57 -18.46 -23.74
CA LYS A 238 15.78 -18.18 -22.99
C LYS A 238 15.89 -16.72 -22.58
N THR A 239 15.62 -15.79 -23.51
CA THR A 239 15.64 -14.35 -23.22
C THR A 239 14.57 -13.97 -22.18
N GLU A 240 13.39 -14.58 -22.25
CA GLU A 240 12.32 -14.37 -21.28
C GLU A 240 12.71 -14.89 -19.88
N ALA A 241 13.26 -16.10 -19.80
CA ALA A 241 13.77 -16.68 -18.56
C ALA A 241 14.86 -15.80 -17.92
N LEU A 242 15.79 -15.26 -18.72
CA LEU A 242 16.82 -14.33 -18.22
C LEU A 242 16.25 -13.02 -17.68
N LYS A 243 15.26 -12.43 -18.38
CA LYS A 243 14.58 -11.22 -17.89
C LYS A 243 13.83 -11.47 -16.57
N ARG A 244 13.16 -12.62 -16.48
CA ARG A 244 12.49 -13.05 -15.26
C ARG A 244 13.47 -13.26 -14.12
N LEU A 245 14.58 -13.97 -14.38
CA LEU A 245 15.66 -14.21 -13.44
C LEU A 245 16.23 -12.90 -12.87
N GLN A 246 16.46 -11.89 -13.73
CA GLN A 246 16.96 -10.59 -13.29
C GLN A 246 16.06 -9.93 -12.24
N VAL A 247 14.74 -10.03 -12.40
CA VAL A 247 13.78 -9.50 -11.42
C VAL A 247 13.84 -10.30 -10.13
N VAL A 248 13.86 -11.63 -10.20
CA VAL A 248 13.92 -12.52 -9.03
C VAL A 248 15.20 -12.28 -8.22
N GLU A 249 16.36 -12.18 -8.87
CA GLU A 249 17.65 -11.91 -8.21
C GLU A 249 17.62 -10.55 -7.48
N SER A 250 17.03 -9.52 -8.09
CA SER A 250 16.90 -8.21 -7.46
C SER A 250 16.04 -8.25 -6.19
N PHE A 251 15.00 -9.09 -6.16
CA PHE A 251 14.19 -9.29 -4.96
C PHE A 251 14.90 -10.18 -3.94
N LYS A 252 15.64 -11.21 -4.37
CA LYS A 252 16.43 -12.06 -3.49
C LYS A 252 17.44 -11.24 -2.70
N GLU A 253 18.27 -10.41 -3.37
CA GLU A 253 19.21 -9.52 -2.72
C GLU A 253 18.52 -8.52 -1.76
N GLY A 254 17.37 -7.97 -2.15
CA GLY A 254 16.58 -7.06 -1.32
C GLY A 254 15.95 -7.75 -0.11
N ASN A 255 15.55 -9.01 -0.25
CA ASN A 255 14.95 -9.80 0.83
C ASN A 255 16.00 -10.20 1.89
N GLU A 256 17.20 -10.62 1.49
CA GLU A 256 18.31 -10.90 2.39
C GLU A 256 18.61 -9.72 3.32
N ARG A 257 18.49 -8.49 2.81
CA ARG A 257 18.67 -7.24 3.56
C ARG A 257 17.39 -6.76 4.25
N LYS A 258 16.26 -7.45 4.10
CA LYS A 258 14.92 -7.01 4.54
C LYS A 258 14.55 -5.59 4.05
N GLU A 259 15.05 -5.21 2.87
CA GLU A 259 14.81 -3.89 2.27
C GLU A 259 13.64 -3.91 1.29
N ASN A 260 13.38 -5.04 0.63
CA ASN A 260 12.35 -5.15 -0.40
C ASN A 260 11.70 -6.54 -0.37
N LEU A 261 10.57 -6.67 0.30
CA LEU A 261 9.76 -7.88 0.23
C LEU A 261 8.80 -7.81 -0.97
N PRO A 262 8.58 -8.93 -1.68
CA PRO A 262 7.66 -8.97 -2.83
C PRO A 262 6.24 -8.49 -2.50
N GLU A 263 5.72 -8.83 -1.34
CA GLU A 263 4.38 -8.45 -0.86
C GLU A 263 4.19 -6.93 -0.70
N TRP A 264 5.28 -6.15 -0.55
CA TRP A 264 5.20 -4.69 -0.46
C TRP A 264 4.90 -4.00 -1.79
N MET A 265 4.82 -4.75 -2.88
CA MET A 265 4.28 -4.25 -4.15
C MET A 265 2.77 -4.06 -4.11
N VAL A 266 2.11 -4.59 -3.08
CA VAL A 266 0.69 -4.38 -2.79
C VAL A 266 0.55 -3.40 -1.63
N VAL A 267 -0.20 -2.34 -1.86
CA VAL A 267 -0.34 -1.22 -0.92
C VAL A 267 -1.51 -1.48 0.02
N LYS A 268 -1.26 -1.51 1.33
CA LYS A 268 -2.26 -1.55 2.40
C LYS A 268 -2.48 -0.19 3.04
N VAL A 269 -1.43 0.62 3.08
CA VAL A 269 -1.43 1.94 3.70
C VAL A 269 -0.84 2.96 2.73
N ILE A 270 -1.59 4.01 2.44
CA ILE A 270 -1.14 5.10 1.55
C ILE A 270 -0.56 6.24 2.39
N PRO A 271 0.68 6.67 2.16
CA PRO A 271 1.23 7.85 2.80
C PRO A 271 0.60 9.12 2.24
N VAL A 272 0.21 10.04 3.12
CA VAL A 272 -0.30 11.37 2.76
C VAL A 272 0.81 12.37 2.95
N ILE A 273 1.26 12.98 1.85
CA ILE A 273 2.36 13.94 1.88
C ILE A 273 1.96 15.21 2.64
N PRO A 274 2.94 15.97 3.18
CA PRO A 274 2.69 17.17 3.94
C PRO A 274 1.84 18.20 3.18
N PRO A 275 0.95 18.95 3.86
CA PRO A 275 0.04 19.92 3.22
C PRO A 275 0.75 21.01 2.42
N GLU A 276 1.92 21.47 2.86
CA GLU A 276 2.65 22.53 2.16
C GLU A 276 3.26 22.08 0.83
N LEU A 277 3.39 20.77 0.59
CA LEU A 277 3.79 20.21 -0.71
C LEU A 277 2.62 20.07 -1.70
N ARG A 278 1.38 20.25 -1.23
CA ARG A 278 0.13 20.22 -2.01
C ARG A 278 -0.81 21.35 -1.58
N PRO A 279 -0.36 22.60 -1.70
CA PRO A 279 -1.02 23.74 -1.08
C PRO A 279 -2.42 24.02 -1.63
N LEU A 280 -3.21 24.66 -0.80
CA LEU A 280 -4.50 25.25 -1.12
C LEU A 280 -4.34 26.76 -1.03
N VAL A 281 -4.36 27.44 -2.17
CA VAL A 281 -4.05 28.87 -2.28
C VAL A 281 -5.34 29.65 -2.53
N PRO A 282 -5.68 30.64 -1.67
CA PRO A 282 -6.84 31.50 -1.91
C PRO A 282 -6.56 32.40 -3.11
N LEU A 283 -7.57 32.53 -3.97
CA LEU A 283 -7.60 33.45 -5.11
C LEU A 283 -8.60 34.55 -4.82
N ASP A 284 -8.52 35.64 -5.59
CA ASP A 284 -9.50 36.72 -5.55
C ASP A 284 -10.89 36.19 -5.87
N GLY A 285 -11.91 36.74 -5.19
CA GLY A 285 -13.30 36.30 -5.35
C GLY A 285 -13.70 35.05 -4.55
N GLY A 286 -12.93 34.68 -3.50
CA GLY A 286 -13.28 33.59 -2.58
C GLY A 286 -13.09 32.18 -3.14
N ARG A 287 -12.39 32.07 -4.28
CA ARG A 287 -12.01 30.77 -4.88
C ARG A 287 -10.69 30.28 -4.31
N PHE A 288 -10.45 28.97 -4.41
CA PHE A 288 -9.19 28.35 -4.02
C PHE A 288 -8.60 27.60 -5.22
N ALA A 289 -7.31 27.83 -5.47
CA ALA A 289 -6.52 26.95 -6.32
C ALA A 289 -5.96 25.81 -5.47
N THR A 290 -6.03 24.61 -5.99
CA THR A 290 -5.55 23.42 -5.29
C THR A 290 -4.65 22.59 -6.18
N SER A 291 -3.73 21.86 -5.58
CA SER A 291 -2.96 20.85 -6.29
C SER A 291 -3.86 19.65 -6.65
N ASP A 292 -3.66 19.07 -7.83
CA ASP A 292 -4.35 17.85 -8.30
C ASP A 292 -4.20 16.67 -7.33
N LEU A 293 -3.10 16.64 -6.55
CA LEU A 293 -2.88 15.63 -5.52
C LEU A 293 -3.98 15.62 -4.44
N ASN A 294 -4.55 16.78 -4.10
CA ASN A 294 -5.65 16.85 -3.14
C ASN A 294 -6.92 16.21 -3.69
N ASP A 295 -7.20 16.35 -4.97
CA ASP A 295 -8.36 15.71 -5.61
C ASP A 295 -8.17 14.20 -5.70
N LEU A 296 -6.96 13.73 -6.01
CA LEU A 296 -6.65 12.31 -6.01
C LEU A 296 -6.83 11.68 -4.62
N TYR A 297 -6.28 12.29 -3.56
CA TYR A 297 -6.49 11.81 -2.19
C TYR A 297 -7.97 11.82 -1.81
N ARG A 298 -8.70 12.89 -2.15
CA ARG A 298 -10.13 13.00 -1.88
C ARG A 298 -10.93 11.87 -2.52
N ARG A 299 -10.63 11.53 -3.78
CA ARG A 299 -11.28 10.41 -4.49
C ARG A 299 -10.97 9.07 -3.82
N VAL A 300 -9.73 8.84 -3.42
CA VAL A 300 -9.32 7.62 -2.71
C VAL A 300 -10.08 7.49 -1.39
N ILE A 301 -10.09 8.54 -0.56
CA ILE A 301 -10.78 8.52 0.74
C ILE A 301 -12.29 8.28 0.56
N ASN A 302 -12.93 8.95 -0.40
CA ASN A 302 -14.35 8.78 -0.68
C ASN A 302 -14.70 7.34 -1.06
N ARG A 303 -13.91 6.73 -1.97
CA ARG A 303 -14.11 5.34 -2.39
C ARG A 303 -13.87 4.36 -1.23
N ASN A 304 -12.80 4.57 -0.48
CA ASN A 304 -12.45 3.75 0.67
C ASN A 304 -13.55 3.80 1.75
N ASN A 305 -14.05 4.99 2.08
CA ASN A 305 -15.13 5.16 3.06
C ASN A 305 -16.46 4.57 2.56
N ARG A 306 -16.74 4.67 1.26
CA ARG A 306 -17.93 4.03 0.66
C ARG A 306 -17.84 2.52 0.76
N LEU A 307 -16.70 1.94 0.38
CA LEU A 307 -16.46 0.50 0.46
C LEU A 307 -16.59 0.01 1.91
N LYS A 308 -15.95 0.68 2.86
CA LYS A 308 -16.05 0.36 4.28
C LYS A 308 -17.50 0.30 4.74
N ARG A 309 -18.29 1.30 4.36
CA ARG A 309 -19.72 1.34 4.73
C ARG A 309 -20.51 0.19 4.12
N LEU A 310 -20.23 -0.20 2.88
CA LEU A 310 -20.89 -1.34 2.23
C LEU A 310 -20.54 -2.65 2.93
N MET A 311 -19.28 -2.85 3.26
CA MET A 311 -18.81 -4.02 4.02
C MET A 311 -19.43 -4.09 5.42
N ASP A 312 -19.50 -2.96 6.13
CA ASP A 312 -20.13 -2.86 7.46
C ASP A 312 -21.63 -3.21 7.39
N LEU A 313 -22.28 -2.88 6.29
CA LEU A 313 -23.70 -3.22 6.02
C LEU A 313 -23.90 -4.66 5.50
N LYS A 314 -22.80 -5.42 5.29
CA LYS A 314 -22.83 -6.76 4.67
C LYS A 314 -23.62 -6.76 3.36
N ALA A 315 -23.40 -5.73 2.53
CA ALA A 315 -23.98 -5.68 1.21
C ALA A 315 -23.49 -6.90 0.40
N PRO A 316 -24.33 -7.49 -0.48
CA PRO A 316 -23.87 -8.56 -1.37
C PRO A 316 -22.73 -8.04 -2.26
N ASP A 317 -21.84 -8.94 -2.62
CA ASP A 317 -20.64 -8.66 -3.41
C ASP A 317 -20.92 -8.19 -4.83
#